data_de447dfe1f77a3eba8540de7b5a40250
#
_entry.id   de447dfe1f77a3eba8540de7b5a40250
#
_cell.length_a   1.000
_cell.length_b   1.000
_cell.length_c   1.000
_cell.angle_alpha   90.00
_cell.angle_beta   90.00
_cell.angle_gamma   90.00
#
_symmetry.space_group_name_H-M   'P 1'
#
loop_
_entity.id
_entity.type
_entity.pdbx_description
1 polymer ?
#
loop_
_entity_poly.entity_id
_entity_poly.type
_entity_poly.pdbx_seq_one_letter_code
_entity_poly.pdbx_strand_id
1 'polypeptide(L)'
;ETGRLIGIIFASVIFAMGYYWFLLPYNMAHGGVGGLSQILYYFLGIPNGVSMILIYIPLFIISFIFIGKSFGSKSLYGMFVSAIMTDFLSFSSLHKIGIIKDLTPYTHILNGRKIYAMLPPEDMLLSAIAGSVLLGIGLGLIFRFRGSTGGTDIPVALIKQKANLSIGTGYYIVETGIILLVAIVLK
;
A
#
# COMPACT_ATOMS: atom_id res chain seq x y z
N GLU A 1 -19.43 -8.31 13.86
CA GLU A 1 -18.41 -7.27 13.60
C GLU A 1 -16.98 -7.76 13.86
N THR A 2 -16.75 -8.49 14.94
CA THR A 2 -15.43 -9.03 15.30
C THR A 2 -14.78 -9.86 14.18
N GLY A 3 -15.54 -10.73 13.51
CA GLY A 3 -15.04 -11.53 12.40
C GLY A 3 -14.56 -10.71 11.19
N ARG A 4 -15.19 -9.55 10.95
CA ARG A 4 -14.76 -8.62 9.88
C ARG A 4 -13.45 -7.91 10.24
N LEU A 5 -13.30 -7.50 11.48
CA LEU A 5 -12.07 -6.85 11.96
C LEU A 5 -10.88 -7.80 11.89
N ILE A 6 -11.07 -9.06 12.31
CA ILE A 6 -10.04 -10.11 12.17
C ILE A 6 -9.73 -10.36 10.69
N GLY A 7 -10.75 -10.39 9.83
CA GLY A 7 -10.58 -10.54 8.39
C GLY A 7 -9.76 -9.40 7.77
N ILE A 8 -9.95 -8.16 8.21
CA ILE A 8 -9.15 -7.01 7.76
C ILE A 8 -7.69 -7.16 8.21
N ILE A 9 -7.43 -7.60 9.45
CA ILE A 9 -6.06 -7.84 9.93
C ILE A 9 -5.36 -8.88 9.03
N PHE A 10 -6.00 -10.03 8.80
CA PHE A 10 -5.44 -11.09 7.96
C PHE A 10 -5.18 -10.61 6.52
N ALA A 11 -6.13 -9.89 5.95
CA ALA A 11 -5.99 -9.31 4.62
C ALA A 11 -4.87 -8.27 4.55
N SER A 12 -4.70 -7.47 5.60
CA SER A 12 -3.61 -6.49 5.71
C SER A 12 -2.24 -7.14 5.83
N VAL A 13 -2.14 -8.32 6.45
CA VAL A 13 -0.89 -9.10 6.48
C VAL A 13 -0.50 -9.50 5.06
N ILE A 14 -1.44 -10.07 4.28
CA ILE A 14 -1.17 -10.48 2.88
C ILE A 14 -0.77 -9.27 2.04
N PHE A 15 -1.48 -8.16 2.19
CA PHE A 15 -1.19 -6.90 1.51
C PHE A 15 0.23 -6.40 1.85
N ALA A 16 0.57 -6.36 3.13
CA ALA A 16 1.86 -5.89 3.62
C ALA A 16 3.02 -6.79 3.16
N MET A 17 2.83 -8.12 3.11
CA MET A 17 3.81 -9.05 2.56
C MET A 17 4.09 -8.76 1.08
N GLY A 18 3.04 -8.62 0.26
CA GLY A 18 3.18 -8.29 -1.16
C GLY A 18 3.92 -6.96 -1.37
N TYR A 19 3.55 -5.96 -0.60
CA TYR A 19 4.17 -4.65 -0.71
C TYR A 19 5.62 -4.63 -0.21
N TYR A 20 5.84 -5.01 1.04
CA TYR A 20 7.12 -4.82 1.73
C TYR A 20 8.21 -5.78 1.26
N TRP A 21 7.85 -7.05 0.96
CA TRP A 21 8.84 -8.07 0.62
C TRP A 21 9.23 -8.06 -0.86
N PHE A 22 8.32 -7.59 -1.73
CA PHE A 22 8.50 -7.72 -3.18
C PHE A 22 8.58 -6.38 -3.91
N LEU A 23 7.77 -5.39 -3.58
CA LEU A 23 7.69 -4.15 -4.36
C LEU A 23 8.54 -3.02 -3.79
N LEU A 24 8.45 -2.77 -2.50
CA LEU A 24 9.13 -1.65 -1.84
C LEU A 24 10.66 -1.68 -1.99
N PRO A 25 11.36 -2.85 -1.87
CA PRO A 25 12.81 -2.88 -2.01
C PRO A 25 13.31 -2.41 -3.37
N TYR A 26 12.51 -2.61 -4.40
CA TYR A 26 12.84 -2.23 -5.78
C TYR A 26 12.32 -0.85 -6.18
N ASN A 27 11.81 -0.06 -5.24
CA ASN A 27 11.16 1.23 -5.48
C ASN A 27 10.04 1.15 -6.53
N MET A 28 9.39 -0.01 -6.63
CA MET A 28 8.25 -0.16 -7.52
C MET A 28 7.05 0.59 -6.98
N ALA A 29 6.61 1.61 -7.71
CA ALA A 29 5.38 2.32 -7.39
C ALA A 29 4.18 1.41 -7.66
N HIS A 30 3.45 1.06 -6.61
CA HIS A 30 2.25 0.24 -6.72
C HIS A 30 0.97 1.07 -6.92
N GLY A 31 1.11 2.31 -7.39
CA GLY A 31 -0.01 3.25 -7.48
C GLY A 31 -0.43 3.78 -6.11
N GLY A 32 -1.62 4.35 -6.04
CA GLY A 32 -2.22 4.79 -4.80
C GLY A 32 -1.46 5.90 -4.08
N VAL A 33 -1.80 6.04 -2.81
CA VAL A 33 -1.11 7.00 -1.92
C VAL A 33 0.36 6.64 -1.74
N GLY A 34 0.72 5.35 -1.82
CA GLY A 34 2.11 4.92 -1.80
C GLY A 34 2.93 5.48 -2.96
N GLY A 35 2.40 5.47 -4.18
CA GLY A 35 3.04 6.10 -5.34
C GLY A 35 3.17 7.61 -5.19
N LEU A 36 2.11 8.28 -4.71
CA LEU A 36 2.14 9.72 -4.44
C LEU A 36 3.14 10.07 -3.33
N SER A 37 3.25 9.25 -2.28
CA SER A 37 4.20 9.48 -1.20
C SER A 37 5.66 9.36 -1.66
N GLN A 38 5.95 8.51 -2.65
CA GLN A 38 7.28 8.42 -3.27
C GLN A 38 7.67 9.73 -3.96
N ILE A 39 6.73 10.43 -4.58
CA ILE A 39 6.99 11.76 -5.16
C ILE A 39 7.43 12.74 -4.06
N LEU A 40 6.69 12.79 -2.94
CA LEU A 40 7.03 13.67 -1.81
C LEU A 40 8.38 13.30 -1.20
N TYR A 41 8.68 12.01 -1.08
CA TYR A 41 9.97 11.53 -0.62
C TYR A 41 11.11 12.00 -1.55
N TYR A 42 10.91 11.87 -2.85
CA TYR A 42 11.95 12.20 -3.84
C TYR A 42 12.24 13.70 -3.90
N PHE A 43 11.19 14.55 -3.86
CA PHE A 43 11.37 16.01 -3.98
C PHE A 43 11.64 16.73 -2.66
N LEU A 44 11.01 16.28 -1.58
CA LEU A 44 11.05 16.99 -0.30
C LEU A 44 11.91 16.26 0.75
N GLY A 45 12.38 15.04 0.45
CA GLY A 45 13.14 14.22 1.40
C GLY A 45 12.32 13.76 2.62
N ILE A 46 10.98 13.91 2.58
CA ILE A 46 10.10 13.52 3.67
C ILE A 46 10.00 11.98 3.72
N PRO A 47 10.19 11.32 4.88
CA PRO A 47 10.03 9.89 5.01
C PRO A 47 8.69 9.40 4.44
N ASN A 48 8.72 8.25 3.75
CA ASN A 48 7.57 7.76 2.99
C ASN A 48 6.31 7.59 3.85
N GLY A 49 6.46 7.06 5.08
CA GLY A 49 5.35 6.92 6.02
C GLY A 49 4.73 8.26 6.45
N VAL A 50 5.56 9.29 6.68
CA VAL A 50 5.08 10.64 7.00
C VAL A 50 4.35 11.24 5.80
N SER A 51 4.89 11.08 4.59
CA SER A 51 4.26 11.52 3.35
C SER A 51 2.90 10.85 3.13
N MET A 52 2.79 9.55 3.42
CA MET A 52 1.52 8.82 3.37
C MET A 52 0.51 9.42 4.36
N ILE A 53 0.89 9.65 5.60
CA ILE A 53 -0.01 10.23 6.61
C ILE A 53 -0.49 11.62 6.16
N LEU A 54 0.40 12.47 5.63
CA LEU A 54 0.03 13.79 5.13
C LEU A 54 -1.01 13.72 4.01
N ILE A 55 -0.91 12.74 3.11
CA ILE A 55 -1.89 12.52 2.03
C ILE A 55 -3.19 11.91 2.58
N TYR A 56 -3.10 11.03 3.57
CA TYR A 56 -4.28 10.41 4.16
C TYR A 56 -5.18 11.39 4.90
N ILE A 57 -4.63 12.41 5.56
CA ILE A 57 -5.43 13.40 6.30
C ILE A 57 -6.50 14.07 5.41
N PRO A 58 -6.15 14.73 4.30
CA PRO A 58 -7.15 15.36 3.44
C PRO A 58 -8.10 14.32 2.81
N LEU A 59 -7.61 13.15 2.41
CA LEU A 59 -8.46 12.08 1.87
C LEU A 59 -9.48 11.60 2.90
N PHE A 60 -9.05 11.47 4.16
CA PHE A 60 -9.95 11.09 5.24
C PHE A 60 -11.04 12.14 5.49
N ILE A 61 -10.67 13.42 5.51
CA ILE A 61 -11.64 14.52 5.66
C ILE A 61 -12.66 14.47 4.52
N ILE A 62 -12.22 14.29 3.29
CA ILE A 62 -13.07 14.15 2.10
C ILE A 62 -14.00 12.95 2.25
N SER A 63 -13.48 11.79 2.68
CA SER A 63 -14.28 10.59 2.92
C SER A 63 -15.38 10.82 3.93
N PHE A 64 -15.04 11.48 5.03
CA PHE A 64 -15.98 11.74 6.12
C PHE A 64 -17.13 12.68 5.71
N ILE A 65 -16.81 13.70 4.90
CA ILE A 65 -17.77 14.71 4.43
C ILE A 65 -18.67 14.14 3.32
N PHE A 66 -18.07 13.48 2.32
CA PHE A 66 -18.77 13.13 1.08
C PHE A 66 -19.33 11.70 1.04
N ILE A 67 -18.69 10.75 1.73
CA ILE A 67 -19.14 9.35 1.70
C ILE A 67 -19.90 8.98 2.98
N GLY A 68 -19.54 9.57 4.10
CA GLY A 68 -20.25 9.41 5.37
C GLY A 68 -19.41 8.75 6.47
N LYS A 69 -19.88 8.94 7.70
CA LYS A 69 -19.17 8.54 8.95
C LYS A 69 -18.85 7.04 9.02
N SER A 70 -19.77 6.19 8.56
CA SER A 70 -19.59 4.74 8.64
C SER A 70 -18.47 4.22 7.72
N PHE A 71 -18.30 4.84 6.55
CA PHE A 71 -17.21 4.49 5.64
C PHE A 71 -15.89 5.06 6.16
N GLY A 72 -15.89 6.31 6.61
CA GLY A 72 -14.70 6.97 7.14
C GLY A 72 -14.09 6.23 8.33
N SER A 73 -14.89 5.80 9.32
CA SER A 73 -14.38 5.08 10.49
C SER A 73 -13.77 3.71 10.14
N LYS A 74 -14.37 2.97 9.20
CA LYS A 74 -13.85 1.68 8.72
C LYS A 74 -12.59 1.84 7.88
N SER A 75 -12.51 2.92 7.09
CA SER A 75 -11.32 3.29 6.34
C SER A 75 -10.16 3.60 7.29
N LEU A 76 -10.40 4.36 8.37
CA LEU A 76 -9.39 4.62 9.39
C LEU A 76 -8.83 3.31 9.98
N TYR A 77 -9.71 2.40 10.37
CA TYR A 77 -9.27 1.13 10.94
C TYR A 77 -8.38 0.35 9.96
N GLY A 78 -8.85 0.16 8.72
CA GLY A 78 -8.08 -0.55 7.70
C GLY A 78 -6.75 0.13 7.37
N MET A 79 -6.71 1.46 7.32
CA MET A 79 -5.51 2.25 7.09
C MET A 79 -4.47 2.06 8.21
N PHE A 80 -4.88 2.20 9.47
CA PHE A 80 -3.98 2.00 10.60
C PHE A 80 -3.47 0.57 10.67
N VAL A 81 -4.36 -0.42 10.51
CA VAL A 81 -3.96 -1.83 10.52
C VAL A 81 -3.00 -2.15 9.39
N SER A 82 -3.27 -1.67 8.16
CA SER A 82 -2.37 -1.91 7.02
C SER A 82 -1.00 -1.27 7.23
N ALA A 83 -0.96 -0.03 7.73
CA ALA A 83 0.29 0.69 8.00
C ALA A 83 1.12 -0.03 9.09
N ILE A 84 0.48 -0.40 10.20
CA ILE A 84 1.14 -1.14 11.29
C ILE A 84 1.64 -2.50 10.78
N MET A 85 0.84 -3.24 10.01
CA MET A 85 1.25 -4.54 9.47
C MET A 85 2.40 -4.41 8.48
N THR A 86 2.45 -3.35 7.69
CA THR A 86 3.55 -3.08 6.77
C THR A 86 4.86 -2.85 7.51
N ASP A 87 4.86 -2.04 8.57
CA ASP A 87 6.05 -1.80 9.37
C ASP A 87 6.43 -3.03 10.21
N PHE A 88 5.45 -3.75 10.75
CA PHE A 88 5.66 -4.96 11.54
C PHE A 88 6.29 -6.09 10.72
N LEU A 89 5.86 -6.28 9.48
CA LEU A 89 6.36 -7.30 8.56
C LEU A 89 7.64 -6.89 7.82
N SER A 90 8.24 -5.76 8.18
CA SER A 90 9.56 -5.40 7.64
C SER A 90 10.63 -6.41 8.09
N PHE A 91 11.57 -6.71 7.19
CA PHE A 91 12.68 -7.62 7.51
C PHE A 91 13.44 -7.19 8.76
N SER A 92 13.63 -5.88 8.94
CA SER A 92 14.28 -5.31 10.12
C SER A 92 13.48 -5.54 11.40
N SER A 93 12.15 -5.39 11.36
CA SER A 93 11.27 -5.62 12.50
C SER A 93 11.21 -7.11 12.84
N LEU A 94 11.06 -7.98 11.85
CA LEU A 94 11.05 -9.43 12.03
C LEU A 94 12.36 -9.96 12.59
N HIS A 95 13.49 -9.36 12.21
CA HIS A 95 14.79 -9.70 12.78
C HIS A 95 14.90 -9.24 14.25
N LYS A 96 14.48 -8.02 14.57
CA LYS A 96 14.49 -7.50 15.95
C LYS A 96 13.62 -8.34 16.90
N ILE A 97 12.51 -8.89 16.42
CA ILE A 97 11.60 -9.74 17.21
C ILE A 97 12.12 -11.19 17.28
N GLY A 98 13.15 -11.54 16.51
CA GLY A 98 13.75 -12.88 16.51
C GLY A 98 13.04 -13.91 15.63
N ILE A 99 12.07 -13.49 14.82
CA ILE A 99 11.40 -14.37 13.83
C ILE A 99 12.36 -14.74 12.72
N ILE A 100 13.10 -13.76 12.20
CA ILE A 100 14.18 -13.97 11.22
C ILE A 100 15.50 -13.88 11.98
N LYS A 101 16.22 -14.99 12.09
CA LYS A 101 17.51 -15.05 12.79
C LYS A 101 18.65 -14.51 11.93
N ASP A 102 18.59 -14.71 10.61
CA ASP A 102 19.62 -14.30 9.68
C ASP A 102 18.99 -13.51 8.51
N LEU A 103 19.50 -12.30 8.28
CA LEU A 103 19.09 -11.42 7.18
C LEU A 103 19.89 -11.65 5.90
N THR A 104 20.96 -12.45 5.95
CA THR A 104 21.86 -12.68 4.82
C THR A 104 21.13 -13.16 3.55
N PRO A 105 20.17 -14.13 3.64
CA PRO A 105 19.45 -14.63 2.46
C PRO A 105 18.56 -13.56 1.80
N TYR A 106 18.15 -12.55 2.56
CA TYR A 106 17.26 -11.48 2.09
C TYR A 106 18.00 -10.19 1.76
N THR A 107 19.33 -10.18 1.92
CA THR A 107 20.18 -9.01 1.70
C THR A 107 20.72 -9.02 0.29
N HIS A 108 20.38 -7.99 -0.49
CA HIS A 108 20.84 -7.82 -1.86
C HIS A 108 21.44 -6.43 -2.05
N ILE A 109 22.18 -6.23 -3.14
CA ILE A 109 22.76 -4.94 -3.53
C ILE A 109 22.06 -4.49 -4.80
N LEU A 110 21.41 -3.34 -4.77
CA LEU A 110 20.76 -2.71 -5.89
C LEU A 110 21.37 -1.30 -6.08
N ASN A 111 21.99 -1.05 -7.23
CA ASN A 111 22.62 0.24 -7.54
C ASN A 111 23.58 0.74 -6.44
N GLY A 112 24.36 -0.17 -5.85
CA GLY A 112 25.30 0.15 -4.76
C GLY A 112 24.63 0.34 -3.38
N ARG A 113 23.33 0.18 -3.27
CA ARG A 113 22.58 0.25 -1.99
C ARG A 113 22.21 -1.13 -1.49
N LYS A 114 22.37 -1.33 -0.20
CA LYS A 114 21.89 -2.54 0.47
C LYS A 114 20.37 -2.49 0.62
N ILE A 115 19.68 -3.50 0.08
CA ILE A 115 18.24 -3.66 0.18
C ILE A 115 17.92 -5.00 0.84
N TYR A 116 16.72 -5.09 1.44
CA TYR A 116 16.19 -6.34 1.97
C TYR A 116 14.96 -6.72 1.15
N ALA A 117 15.06 -7.81 0.39
CA ALA A 117 14.01 -8.30 -0.50
C ALA A 117 13.89 -9.82 -0.42
N MET A 118 12.72 -10.33 -0.77
CA MET A 118 12.47 -11.78 -0.80
C MET A 118 13.15 -12.46 -1.98
N LEU A 119 13.28 -11.78 -3.10
CA LEU A 119 13.94 -12.26 -4.32
C LEU A 119 15.13 -11.37 -4.67
N PRO A 120 16.14 -11.90 -5.38
CA PRO A 120 17.28 -11.11 -5.81
C PRO A 120 16.92 -10.13 -6.96
N PRO A 121 17.77 -9.10 -7.22
CA PRO A 121 17.52 -8.11 -8.28
C PRO A 121 17.39 -8.68 -9.68
N GLU A 122 18.01 -9.83 -9.96
CA GLU A 122 17.92 -10.55 -11.24
C GLU A 122 16.48 -11.00 -11.52
N ASP A 123 15.71 -11.27 -10.46
CA ASP A 123 14.32 -11.72 -10.51
C ASP A 123 13.31 -10.58 -10.26
N MET A 124 13.69 -9.34 -10.58
CA MET A 124 12.87 -8.15 -10.33
C MET A 124 11.47 -8.25 -10.98
N LEU A 125 11.36 -8.83 -12.19
CA LEU A 125 10.08 -9.04 -12.85
C LEU A 125 9.21 -10.04 -12.07
N LEU A 126 9.80 -11.15 -11.59
CA LEU A 126 9.11 -12.13 -10.77
C LEU A 126 8.65 -11.50 -9.45
N SER A 127 9.48 -10.65 -8.86
CA SER A 127 9.14 -9.87 -7.67
C SER A 127 7.94 -8.96 -7.91
N ALA A 128 7.89 -8.27 -9.05
CA ALA A 128 6.77 -7.42 -9.44
C ALA A 128 5.47 -8.22 -9.56
N ILE A 129 5.52 -9.37 -10.22
CA ILE A 129 4.35 -10.25 -10.42
C ILE A 129 3.87 -10.81 -9.06
N ALA A 130 4.76 -11.41 -8.28
CA ALA A 130 4.41 -12.00 -6.98
C ALA A 130 3.86 -10.95 -6.01
N GLY A 131 4.52 -9.78 -5.94
CA GLY A 131 4.08 -8.67 -5.11
C GLY A 131 2.71 -8.15 -5.52
N SER A 132 2.48 -7.97 -6.82
CA SER A 132 1.19 -7.48 -7.35
C SER A 132 0.05 -8.47 -7.09
N VAL A 133 0.28 -9.77 -7.21
CA VAL A 133 -0.72 -10.80 -6.92
C VAL A 133 -1.09 -10.78 -5.44
N LEU A 134 -0.12 -10.79 -4.54
CA LEU A 134 -0.36 -10.73 -3.09
C LEU A 134 -1.07 -9.42 -2.69
N LEU A 135 -0.65 -8.31 -3.28
CA LEU A 135 -1.26 -6.99 -3.06
C LEU A 135 -2.72 -6.98 -3.49
N GLY A 136 -3.00 -7.51 -4.69
CA GLY A 136 -4.36 -7.62 -5.23
C GLY A 136 -5.27 -8.52 -4.37
N ILE A 137 -4.77 -9.67 -3.91
CA ILE A 137 -5.49 -10.56 -3.00
C ILE A 137 -5.77 -9.86 -1.67
N GLY A 138 -4.74 -9.26 -1.06
CA GLY A 138 -4.87 -8.54 0.20
C GLY A 138 -5.90 -7.42 0.11
N LEU A 139 -5.80 -6.57 -0.90
CA LEU A 139 -6.72 -5.46 -1.14
C LEU A 139 -8.15 -5.96 -1.40
N GLY A 140 -8.32 -6.99 -2.25
CA GLY A 140 -9.62 -7.59 -2.52
C GLY A 140 -10.30 -8.17 -1.27
N LEU A 141 -9.53 -8.81 -0.38
CA LEU A 141 -10.03 -9.29 0.90
C LEU A 141 -10.40 -8.15 1.85
N ILE A 142 -9.60 -7.08 1.93
CA ILE A 142 -9.92 -5.89 2.73
C ILE A 142 -11.30 -5.34 2.32
N PHE A 143 -11.54 -5.21 1.00
CA PHE A 143 -12.85 -4.76 0.50
C PHE A 143 -13.97 -5.75 0.77
N ARG A 144 -13.71 -7.05 0.66
CA ARG A 144 -14.70 -8.08 1.01
C ARG A 144 -15.17 -7.95 2.45
N PHE A 145 -14.28 -7.58 3.36
CA PHE A 145 -14.62 -7.31 4.77
C PHE A 145 -15.13 -5.89 5.02
N ARG A 146 -15.43 -5.13 3.94
CA ARG A 146 -15.91 -3.74 3.99
C ARG A 146 -14.92 -2.80 4.69
N GLY A 147 -13.64 -3.12 4.63
CA GLY A 147 -12.54 -2.24 4.98
C GLY A 147 -12.10 -1.39 3.79
N SER A 148 -11.15 -0.53 4.03
CA SER A 148 -10.46 0.27 3.04
C SER A 148 -9.04 0.52 3.53
N THR A 149 -8.09 0.60 2.65
CA THR A 149 -6.71 0.99 3.01
C THR A 149 -6.58 2.49 3.23
N GLY A 150 -7.66 3.25 3.01
CA GLY A 150 -7.71 4.69 3.21
C GLY A 150 -7.00 5.51 2.13
N GLY A 151 -6.49 4.84 1.10
CA GLY A 151 -5.77 5.46 0.00
C GLY A 151 -6.68 5.93 -1.14
N THR A 152 -6.37 5.48 -2.34
CA THR A 152 -7.15 5.74 -3.56
C THR A 152 -8.56 5.14 -3.54
N ASP A 153 -8.85 4.29 -2.57
CA ASP A 153 -10.20 3.77 -2.29
C ASP A 153 -11.23 4.90 -2.12
N ILE A 154 -10.80 6.04 -1.56
CA ILE A 154 -11.67 7.19 -1.29
C ILE A 154 -12.08 7.87 -2.59
N PRO A 155 -11.17 8.33 -3.47
CA PRO A 155 -11.54 8.87 -4.76
C PRO A 155 -12.29 7.85 -5.63
N VAL A 156 -11.95 6.57 -5.57
CA VAL A 156 -12.68 5.50 -6.27
C VAL A 156 -14.12 5.39 -5.78
N ALA A 157 -14.34 5.41 -4.46
CA ALA A 157 -15.68 5.38 -3.89
C ALA A 157 -16.50 6.61 -4.27
N LEU A 158 -15.88 7.80 -4.36
CA LEU A 158 -16.53 9.03 -4.83
C LEU A 158 -16.90 8.95 -6.31
N ILE A 159 -16.02 8.45 -7.16
CA ILE A 159 -16.29 8.24 -8.59
C ILE A 159 -17.47 7.27 -8.75
N LYS A 160 -17.46 6.16 -8.03
CA LYS A 160 -18.57 5.21 -8.01
C LYS A 160 -19.89 5.89 -7.63
N GLN A 161 -19.89 6.68 -6.56
CA GLN A 161 -21.10 7.34 -6.06
C GLN A 161 -21.63 8.40 -7.01
N LYS A 162 -20.75 9.19 -7.65
CA LYS A 162 -21.17 10.31 -8.51
C LYS A 162 -21.37 9.92 -9.97
N ALA A 163 -20.52 9.04 -10.51
CA ALA A 163 -20.53 8.65 -11.91
C ALA A 163 -21.16 7.28 -12.16
N ASN A 164 -21.62 6.59 -11.11
CA ASN A 164 -22.23 5.24 -11.17
C ASN A 164 -21.36 4.20 -11.91
N LEU A 165 -20.03 4.36 -11.84
CA LEU A 165 -19.06 3.45 -12.44
C LEU A 165 -18.80 2.27 -11.51
N SER A 166 -18.31 1.15 -12.07
CA SER A 166 -17.86 0.03 -11.27
C SER A 166 -16.62 0.41 -10.42
N ILE A 167 -16.43 -0.26 -9.28
CA ILE A 167 -15.24 -0.04 -8.45
C ILE A 167 -13.97 -0.30 -9.26
N GLY A 168 -13.94 -1.38 -10.07
CA GLY A 168 -12.80 -1.72 -10.91
C GLY A 168 -12.46 -0.62 -11.91
N THR A 169 -13.46 -0.06 -12.58
CA THR A 169 -13.28 1.07 -13.51
C THR A 169 -12.74 2.30 -12.78
N GLY A 170 -13.27 2.58 -11.58
CA GLY A 170 -12.79 3.68 -10.75
C GLY A 170 -11.30 3.53 -10.38
N TYR A 171 -10.88 2.32 -9.98
CA TYR A 171 -9.46 2.02 -9.73
C TYR A 171 -8.61 2.19 -10.98
N TYR A 172 -9.05 1.63 -12.10
CA TYR A 172 -8.31 1.75 -13.36
C TYR A 172 -8.04 3.22 -13.72
N ILE A 173 -9.04 4.09 -13.59
CA ILE A 173 -8.88 5.52 -13.89
C ILE A 173 -7.91 6.19 -12.91
N VAL A 174 -8.13 6.00 -11.61
CA VAL A 174 -7.36 6.68 -10.56
C VAL A 174 -5.92 6.19 -10.54
N GLU A 175 -5.70 4.88 -10.56
CA GLU A 175 -4.35 4.30 -10.50
C GLU A 175 -3.55 4.59 -11.77
N THR A 176 -4.17 4.53 -12.96
CA THR A 176 -3.51 4.91 -14.20
C THR A 176 -3.07 6.37 -14.15
N GLY A 177 -3.94 7.26 -13.66
CA GLY A 177 -3.59 8.67 -13.50
C GLY A 177 -2.40 8.88 -12.56
N ILE A 178 -2.37 8.19 -11.43
CA ILE A 178 -1.28 8.27 -10.45
C ILE A 178 0.02 7.70 -11.04
N ILE A 179 -0.03 6.53 -11.68
CA ILE A 179 1.16 5.90 -12.27
C ILE A 179 1.75 6.80 -13.37
N LEU A 180 0.93 7.38 -14.23
CA LEU A 180 1.38 8.33 -15.25
C LEU A 180 2.03 9.57 -14.62
N LEU A 181 1.41 10.12 -13.57
CA LEU A 181 1.96 11.25 -12.84
C LEU A 181 3.32 10.91 -12.22
N VAL A 182 3.42 9.76 -11.54
CA VAL A 182 4.68 9.26 -10.97
C VAL A 182 5.74 9.08 -12.06
N ALA A 183 5.38 8.48 -13.19
CA ALA A 183 6.30 8.25 -14.31
C ALA A 183 6.84 9.55 -14.93
N ILE A 184 5.99 10.59 -15.01
CA ILE A 184 6.40 11.90 -15.53
C ILE A 184 7.32 12.63 -14.56
N VAL A 185 7.01 12.52 -13.26
CA VAL A 185 7.64 13.30 -12.20
C VAL A 185 8.97 12.69 -11.74
N LEU A 186 9.09 11.37 -11.74
CA LEU A 186 10.30 10.65 -11.32
C LEU A 186 11.25 10.28 -12.50
N LYS A 187 10.99 10.80 -13.68
CA LYS A 187 11.79 10.52 -14.89
C LYS A 187 13.18 11.16 -14.84
#